data_f2baee55f28072d7d4567d9539352039
#
_entry.id   f2baee55f28072d7d4567d9539352039
#
_cell.length_a   1.000
_cell.length_b   1.000
_cell.length_c   1.000
_cell.angle_alpha   90.00
_cell.angle_beta   90.00
_cell.angle_gamma   90.00
#
_symmetry.space_group_name_H-M   'P 1'
#
loop_
_entity.id
_entity.type
_entity.pdbx_description
1 polymer ?
#
loop_
_entity_poly.entity_id
_entity_poly.type
_entity_poly.pdbx_seq_one_letter_code
_entity_poly.pdbx_strand_id
1 'polypeptide(L)'
;MGSCSSTQHPVSLNMSGLLNQPDQPDAMGFLDAPWRASAAEAEALQKMWIEKKVKEDNEKMGSCGLRTEQIALIKKTWRIVETLPAEVVGVLLFKHIFEAAPQAAALFSFGRVAGFDPSADHSSNPAVVKHGAGVVRTVGVAVGMLTDVDALVPVLKGLGQRHTGYGVVAAHYPIVGGAFLKTLQVGLGPAYTPEVAACFSAMWGVVESTMQS
;
A
#
# COMPACT_ATOMS: atom_id res chain seq x y z
N MET A 1 -35.14 0.66 19.80
CA MET A 1 -35.92 0.70 18.55
C MET A 1 -35.23 1.71 17.63
N GLY A 2 -34.90 1.33 16.41
CA GLY A 2 -34.33 2.22 15.39
C GLY A 2 -32.97 1.78 14.87
N SER A 3 -32.94 0.63 14.18
CA SER A 3 -31.82 0.23 13.33
C SER A 3 -31.76 1.09 12.09
N CYS A 4 -30.59 1.64 11.77
CA CYS A 4 -30.31 2.24 10.48
C CYS A 4 -29.15 1.49 9.81
N SER A 5 -29.50 0.49 9.01
CA SER A 5 -28.62 -0.18 8.05
C SER A 5 -28.41 0.74 6.85
N SER A 6 -27.20 1.19 6.61
CA SER A 6 -26.79 1.85 5.37
C SER A 6 -25.92 0.89 4.56
N THR A 7 -26.58 0.06 3.76
CA THR A 7 -25.94 -0.65 2.65
C THR A 7 -25.74 0.32 1.50
N GLN A 8 -24.50 0.73 1.25
CA GLN A 8 -24.15 1.46 0.02
C GLN A 8 -23.98 0.43 -1.10
N HIS A 9 -24.92 0.40 -2.04
CA HIS A 9 -24.79 -0.28 -3.31
C HIS A 9 -23.89 0.54 -4.27
N PRO A 10 -23.08 -0.11 -5.09
CA PRO A 10 -22.36 0.58 -6.16
C PRO A 10 -23.37 1.11 -7.17
N VAL A 11 -23.25 2.39 -7.51
CA VAL A 11 -24.05 3.05 -8.54
C VAL A 11 -23.64 2.47 -9.90
N SER A 12 -24.41 1.49 -10.34
CA SER A 12 -24.38 1.05 -11.74
C SER A 12 -25.06 2.12 -12.58
N LEU A 13 -24.29 2.87 -13.35
CA LEU A 13 -24.83 3.78 -14.37
C LEU A 13 -25.46 2.94 -15.48
N ASN A 14 -26.75 2.69 -15.34
CA ASN A 14 -27.56 2.06 -16.38
C ASN A 14 -27.86 3.10 -17.47
N MET A 15 -27.08 3.09 -18.54
CA MET A 15 -27.25 3.93 -19.74
C MET A 15 -28.45 3.54 -20.62
N SER A 16 -29.20 2.50 -20.24
CA SER A 16 -30.36 2.02 -21.00
C SER A 16 -31.63 2.86 -20.83
N GLY A 17 -31.65 3.80 -19.88
CA GLY A 17 -32.83 4.61 -19.58
C GLY A 17 -32.99 5.90 -20.39
N LEU A 18 -32.02 6.25 -21.21
CA LEU A 18 -32.01 7.53 -21.98
C LEU A 18 -32.53 7.41 -23.42
N LEU A 19 -32.90 6.19 -23.85
CA LEU A 19 -33.29 5.95 -25.25
C LEU A 19 -34.78 5.74 -25.50
N ASN A 20 -35.66 5.87 -24.48
CA ASN A 20 -37.10 5.70 -24.66
C ASN A 20 -37.87 6.79 -23.93
N GLN A 21 -37.92 8.01 -24.50
CA GLN A 21 -39.01 8.96 -24.24
C GLN A 21 -39.84 9.09 -25.54
N PRO A 22 -41.09 8.62 -25.57
CA PRO A 22 -42.03 8.97 -26.62
C PRO A 22 -42.60 10.36 -26.29
N ASP A 23 -42.61 11.26 -27.27
CA ASP A 23 -43.16 12.60 -27.31
C ASP A 23 -42.13 13.73 -27.31
N GLN A 24 -41.45 13.85 -28.47
CA GLN A 24 -40.99 15.15 -28.97
C GLN A 24 -41.48 15.32 -30.43
N PRO A 25 -42.05 16.48 -30.77
CA PRO A 25 -42.61 16.68 -32.10
C PRO A 25 -41.52 16.73 -33.17
N ASP A 26 -41.85 16.15 -34.32
CA ASP A 26 -41.10 16.08 -35.55
C ASP A 26 -40.43 17.39 -35.95
N ALA A 27 -39.19 17.57 -35.60
CA ALA A 27 -38.32 18.52 -36.26
C ALA A 27 -37.70 17.81 -37.47
N MET A 28 -38.38 17.90 -38.59
CA MET A 28 -37.80 17.57 -39.90
C MET A 28 -36.43 18.23 -40.04
N GLY A 29 -35.40 17.41 -40.27
CA GLY A 29 -34.07 17.90 -40.62
C GLY A 29 -32.91 17.39 -39.77
N PHE A 30 -33.13 16.54 -38.74
CA PHE A 30 -32.04 16.06 -37.86
C PHE A 30 -31.55 14.62 -38.15
N LEU A 31 -32.01 14.00 -39.26
CA LEU A 31 -31.73 12.60 -39.56
C LEU A 31 -30.38 12.38 -40.25
N ASP A 32 -29.71 13.41 -40.74
CA ASP A 32 -28.42 13.34 -41.43
C ASP A 32 -27.30 14.08 -40.68
N ALA A 33 -27.32 14.03 -39.39
CA ALA A 33 -26.24 14.64 -38.59
C ALA A 33 -24.97 13.80 -38.68
N PRO A 34 -23.88 14.30 -39.27
CA PRO A 34 -22.63 13.55 -39.51
C PRO A 34 -21.87 13.14 -38.24
N TRP A 35 -22.43 13.41 -37.06
CA TRP A 35 -21.83 13.10 -35.77
C TRP A 35 -22.40 11.82 -35.12
N ARG A 36 -23.34 11.12 -35.72
CA ARG A 36 -23.75 9.79 -35.24
C ARG A 36 -22.71 8.75 -35.69
N ALA A 37 -21.75 8.52 -34.82
CA ALA A 37 -20.86 7.39 -35.01
C ALA A 37 -21.68 6.11 -35.15
N SER A 38 -21.39 5.31 -36.16
CA SER A 38 -21.93 3.94 -36.28
C SER A 38 -21.57 3.14 -35.05
N ALA A 39 -22.29 2.05 -34.76
CA ALA A 39 -21.94 1.18 -33.64
C ALA A 39 -20.48 0.72 -33.70
N ALA A 40 -19.96 0.46 -34.91
CA ALA A 40 -18.58 0.07 -35.14
C ALA A 40 -17.58 1.20 -34.83
N GLU A 41 -17.92 2.45 -35.20
CA GLU A 41 -17.08 3.62 -34.87
C GLU A 41 -17.11 3.92 -33.38
N ALA A 42 -18.26 3.79 -32.69
CA ALA A 42 -18.36 3.94 -31.25
C ALA A 42 -17.54 2.89 -30.52
N GLU A 43 -17.57 1.64 -30.97
CA GLU A 43 -16.75 0.55 -30.41
C GLU A 43 -15.24 0.81 -30.63
N ALA A 44 -14.86 1.26 -31.85
CA ALA A 44 -13.48 1.63 -32.14
C ALA A 44 -12.97 2.79 -31.28
N LEU A 45 -13.80 3.83 -31.07
CA LEU A 45 -13.47 4.95 -30.20
C LEU A 45 -13.35 4.52 -28.74
N GLN A 46 -14.24 3.64 -28.27
CA GLN A 46 -14.17 3.09 -26.91
C GLN A 46 -12.90 2.26 -26.72
N LYS A 47 -12.54 1.43 -27.69
CA LYS A 47 -11.29 0.65 -27.67
C LYS A 47 -10.07 1.56 -27.63
N MET A 48 -10.00 2.56 -28.50
CA MET A 48 -8.93 3.55 -28.51
C MET A 48 -8.83 4.30 -27.16
N TRP A 49 -9.97 4.68 -26.58
CA TRP A 49 -9.99 5.36 -25.28
C TRP A 49 -9.47 4.46 -24.16
N ILE A 50 -9.88 3.18 -24.15
CA ILE A 50 -9.39 2.18 -23.20
C ILE A 50 -7.88 1.98 -23.36
N GLU A 51 -7.40 1.78 -24.60
CA GLU A 51 -5.97 1.60 -24.87
C GLU A 51 -5.14 2.82 -24.44
N LYS A 52 -5.64 4.03 -24.77
CA LYS A 52 -5.01 5.28 -24.34
C LYS A 52 -4.98 5.38 -22.82
N LYS A 53 -6.10 5.06 -22.15
CA LYS A 53 -6.19 5.11 -20.68
C LYS A 53 -5.24 4.11 -20.02
N VAL A 54 -5.19 2.87 -20.53
CA VAL A 54 -4.25 1.85 -20.06
C VAL A 54 -2.80 2.29 -20.24
N LYS A 55 -2.48 2.93 -21.38
CA LYS A 55 -1.14 3.47 -21.63
C LYS A 55 -0.79 4.60 -20.67
N GLU A 56 -1.69 5.56 -20.47
CA GLU A 56 -1.50 6.66 -19.50
C GLU A 56 -1.32 6.15 -18.07
N ASP A 57 -2.11 5.13 -17.66
CA ASP A 57 -2.00 4.53 -16.34
C ASP A 57 -0.69 3.72 -16.18
N ASN A 58 -0.22 3.04 -17.24
CA ASN A 58 1.07 2.36 -17.25
C ASN A 58 2.25 3.36 -17.22
N GLU A 59 2.16 4.48 -17.94
CA GLU A 59 3.18 5.55 -17.89
C GLU A 59 3.26 6.22 -16.52
N LYS A 60 2.15 6.24 -15.75
CA LYS A 60 2.11 6.72 -14.37
C LYS A 60 2.56 5.67 -13.36
N MET A 61 2.66 4.40 -13.79
CA MET A 61 3.13 3.34 -12.92
C MET A 61 4.65 3.38 -12.87
N GLY A 62 5.21 3.70 -11.70
CA GLY A 62 6.64 3.54 -11.46
C GLY A 62 7.05 2.08 -11.64
N SER A 63 8.32 1.86 -11.96
CA SER A 63 8.90 0.55 -12.25
C SER A 63 8.75 -0.49 -11.12
N CYS A 64 8.40 -0.06 -9.89
CA CYS A 64 8.11 -0.94 -8.76
C CYS A 64 6.64 -1.35 -8.63
N GLY A 65 5.76 -1.04 -9.60
CA GLY A 65 4.33 -1.32 -9.52
C GLY A 65 3.52 -0.32 -8.66
N LEU A 66 4.16 0.73 -8.15
CA LEU A 66 3.52 1.86 -7.48
C LEU A 66 3.39 3.02 -8.47
N ARG A 67 2.29 3.76 -8.39
CA ARG A 67 2.12 4.98 -9.20
C ARG A 67 3.04 6.09 -8.68
N THR A 68 3.45 6.97 -9.57
CA THR A 68 4.33 8.11 -9.24
C THR A 68 3.79 8.97 -8.09
N GLU A 69 2.47 9.20 -8.07
CA GLU A 69 1.80 9.95 -7.01
C GLU A 69 1.87 9.22 -5.65
N GLN A 70 1.73 7.89 -5.66
CA GLN A 70 1.87 7.07 -4.44
C GLN A 70 3.29 7.14 -3.90
N ILE A 71 4.30 7.02 -4.77
CA ILE A 71 5.71 7.16 -4.39
C ILE A 71 5.98 8.55 -3.79
N ALA A 72 5.46 9.61 -4.43
CA ALA A 72 5.61 10.98 -3.93
C ALA A 72 4.97 11.15 -2.55
N LEU A 73 3.77 10.61 -2.36
CA LEU A 73 3.06 10.65 -1.08
C LEU A 73 3.79 9.86 0.00
N ILE A 74 4.26 8.64 -0.31
CA ILE A 74 5.07 7.83 0.61
C ILE A 74 6.32 8.60 1.05
N LYS A 75 7.10 9.12 0.09
CA LYS A 75 8.33 9.88 0.38
C LYS A 75 8.05 11.13 1.21
N LYS A 76 6.99 11.88 0.87
CA LYS A 76 6.58 13.08 1.62
C LYS A 76 6.21 12.73 3.07
N THR A 77 5.42 11.68 3.25
CA THR A 77 4.93 11.27 4.57
C THR A 77 6.06 10.64 5.40
N TRP A 78 6.95 9.88 4.76
CA TRP A 78 8.11 9.28 5.44
C TRP A 78 9.03 10.32 6.08
N ARG A 79 9.17 11.50 5.49
CA ARG A 79 9.93 12.61 6.10
C ARG A 79 9.42 12.99 7.49
N ILE A 80 8.13 12.79 7.77
CA ILE A 80 7.58 13.01 9.13
C ILE A 80 8.10 11.93 10.07
N VAL A 81 8.13 10.67 9.62
CA VAL A 81 8.69 9.57 10.41
C VAL A 81 10.17 9.80 10.72
N GLU A 82 10.93 10.33 9.77
CA GLU A 82 12.36 10.64 9.94
C GLU A 82 12.64 11.75 10.96
N THR A 83 11.64 12.55 11.33
CA THR A 83 11.78 13.52 12.44
C THR A 83 11.71 12.86 13.81
N LEU A 84 11.22 11.62 13.89
CA LEU A 84 11.13 10.87 15.13
C LEU A 84 12.41 10.06 15.36
N PRO A 85 12.84 9.86 16.62
CA PRO A 85 13.97 8.97 16.90
C PRO A 85 13.68 7.56 16.40
N ALA A 86 14.55 7.02 15.55
CA ALA A 86 14.37 5.69 14.97
C ALA A 86 14.29 4.60 16.04
N GLU A 87 14.93 4.81 17.17
CA GLU A 87 14.90 3.96 18.36
C GLU A 87 13.48 3.85 18.93
N VAL A 88 12.76 4.97 19.04
CA VAL A 88 11.39 5.03 19.57
C VAL A 88 10.42 4.36 18.60
N VAL A 89 10.52 4.69 17.31
CA VAL A 89 9.69 4.09 16.26
C VAL A 89 9.93 2.58 16.15
N GLY A 90 11.19 2.15 16.26
CA GLY A 90 11.58 0.75 16.24
C GLY A 90 11.06 -0.06 17.42
N VAL A 91 11.12 0.47 18.62
CA VAL A 91 10.54 -0.17 19.82
C VAL A 91 9.01 -0.29 19.67
N LEU A 92 8.36 0.75 19.19
CA LEU A 92 6.91 0.72 18.93
C LEU A 92 6.54 -0.33 17.88
N LEU A 93 7.33 -0.47 16.82
CA LEU A 93 7.16 -1.51 15.82
C LEU A 93 7.23 -2.90 16.44
N PHE A 94 8.25 -3.17 17.25
CA PHE A 94 8.41 -4.45 17.94
C PHE A 94 7.28 -4.73 18.94
N LYS A 95 6.82 -3.73 19.65
CA LYS A 95 5.62 -3.83 20.49
C LYS A 95 4.43 -4.33 19.69
N HIS A 96 4.14 -3.72 18.53
CA HIS A 96 3.02 -4.13 17.69
C HIS A 96 3.21 -5.53 17.06
N ILE A 97 4.46 -5.91 16.71
CA ILE A 97 4.76 -7.27 16.24
C ILE A 97 4.46 -8.30 17.33
N PHE A 98 4.91 -8.06 18.56
CA PHE A 98 4.73 -9.00 19.67
C PHE A 98 3.30 -9.01 20.20
N GLU A 99 2.56 -7.91 20.10
CA GLU A 99 1.11 -7.91 20.34
C GLU A 99 0.35 -8.78 19.36
N ALA A 100 0.74 -8.77 18.07
CA ALA A 100 0.11 -9.56 17.03
C ALA A 100 0.57 -11.03 17.03
N ALA A 101 1.83 -11.28 17.37
CA ALA A 101 2.46 -12.60 17.33
C ALA A 101 3.57 -12.71 18.40
N PRO A 102 3.23 -12.99 19.67
CA PRO A 102 4.22 -13.11 20.74
C PRO A 102 5.29 -14.15 20.44
N GLN A 103 4.94 -15.23 19.75
CA GLN A 103 5.87 -16.30 19.35
C GLN A 103 6.96 -15.83 18.37
N ALA A 104 6.76 -14.72 17.66
CA ALA A 104 7.77 -14.15 16.78
C ALA A 104 9.04 -13.72 17.53
N ALA A 105 8.95 -13.50 18.84
CA ALA A 105 10.12 -13.21 19.67
C ALA A 105 11.23 -14.26 19.52
N ALA A 106 10.87 -15.53 19.35
CA ALA A 106 11.83 -16.63 19.18
C ALA A 106 12.69 -16.52 17.90
N LEU A 107 12.28 -15.72 16.92
CA LEU A 107 13.09 -15.46 15.72
C LEU A 107 14.29 -14.54 16.01
N PHE A 108 14.25 -13.77 17.08
CA PHE A 108 15.28 -12.80 17.44
C PHE A 108 16.20 -13.34 18.53
N SER A 109 17.50 -13.00 18.45
CA SER A 109 18.47 -13.42 19.45
C SER A 109 18.11 -12.96 20.86
N PHE A 110 17.58 -11.74 20.99
CA PHE A 110 17.15 -11.19 22.29
C PHE A 110 15.88 -11.88 22.83
N GLY A 111 14.99 -12.35 21.98
CA GLY A 111 13.77 -13.06 22.37
C GLY A 111 14.01 -14.51 22.82
N ARG A 112 15.19 -15.06 22.54
CA ARG A 112 15.63 -16.39 23.00
C ARG A 112 16.33 -16.37 24.35
N VAL A 113 16.52 -15.19 24.93
CA VAL A 113 17.10 -15.06 26.27
C VAL A 113 16.08 -15.50 27.33
N ALA A 114 16.54 -16.29 28.31
CA ALA A 114 15.68 -16.74 29.40
C ALA A 114 15.04 -15.55 30.13
N GLY A 115 13.72 -15.63 30.32
CA GLY A 115 12.96 -14.56 30.97
C GLY A 115 12.55 -13.41 30.05
N PHE A 116 12.79 -13.48 28.74
CA PHE A 116 12.25 -12.49 27.81
C PHE A 116 10.72 -12.61 27.76
N ASP A 117 10.04 -11.52 28.10
CA ASP A 117 8.59 -11.41 28.02
C ASP A 117 8.19 -10.53 26.84
N PRO A 118 7.59 -11.09 25.74
CA PRO A 118 7.17 -10.32 24.58
C PRO A 118 6.16 -9.20 24.88
N SER A 119 5.43 -9.30 26.00
CA SER A 119 4.42 -8.31 26.41
C SER A 119 4.98 -7.14 27.21
N ALA A 120 6.23 -7.24 27.66
CA ALA A 120 6.88 -6.22 28.48
C ALA A 120 7.20 -4.94 27.68
N ASP A 121 7.46 -3.84 28.38
CA ASP A 121 8.05 -2.65 27.77
C ASP A 121 9.53 -2.89 27.46
N HIS A 122 9.87 -2.82 26.17
CA HIS A 122 11.23 -3.03 25.68
C HIS A 122 12.00 -1.73 25.40
N SER A 123 11.47 -0.57 25.81
CA SER A 123 12.10 0.74 25.56
C SER A 123 13.51 0.87 26.17
N SER A 124 13.77 0.12 27.24
CA SER A 124 15.08 0.06 27.92
C SER A 124 15.93 -1.15 27.49
N ASN A 125 15.43 -2.05 26.62
CA ASN A 125 16.19 -3.20 26.16
C ASN A 125 17.11 -2.81 25.00
N PRO A 126 18.45 -2.75 25.17
CA PRO A 126 19.35 -2.22 24.15
C PRO A 126 19.35 -3.04 22.86
N ALA A 127 19.09 -4.36 22.94
CA ALA A 127 19.06 -5.22 21.77
C ALA A 127 17.80 -4.98 20.92
N VAL A 128 16.63 -4.80 21.53
CA VAL A 128 15.38 -4.44 20.86
C VAL A 128 15.49 -3.05 20.26
N VAL A 129 15.97 -2.06 21.03
CA VAL A 129 16.17 -0.68 20.60
C VAL A 129 17.08 -0.62 19.37
N LYS A 130 18.26 -1.26 19.45
CA LYS A 130 19.23 -1.28 18.34
C LYS A 130 18.66 -1.93 17.10
N HIS A 131 18.01 -3.09 17.24
CA HIS A 131 17.46 -3.81 16.11
C HIS A 131 16.29 -3.05 15.48
N GLY A 132 15.36 -2.55 16.29
CA GLY A 132 14.23 -1.75 15.84
C GLY A 132 14.65 -0.50 15.07
N ALA A 133 15.62 0.24 15.60
CA ALA A 133 16.20 1.39 14.89
C ALA A 133 16.82 0.99 13.55
N GLY A 134 17.49 -0.16 13.49
CA GLY A 134 18.03 -0.73 12.26
C GLY A 134 16.95 -1.02 11.22
N VAL A 135 15.83 -1.61 11.65
CA VAL A 135 14.67 -1.88 10.76
C VAL A 135 14.11 -0.58 10.21
N VAL A 136 13.84 0.42 11.05
CA VAL A 136 13.29 1.72 10.62
C VAL A 136 14.20 2.39 9.59
N ARG A 137 15.53 2.42 9.83
CA ARG A 137 16.50 2.98 8.89
C ARG A 137 16.53 2.21 7.57
N THR A 138 16.41 0.88 7.60
CA THR A 138 16.35 0.04 6.38
C THR A 138 15.09 0.34 5.57
N VAL A 139 13.94 0.50 6.23
CA VAL A 139 12.72 0.94 5.55
C VAL A 139 12.91 2.33 4.92
N GLY A 140 13.56 3.26 5.62
CA GLY A 140 13.88 4.59 5.07
C GLY A 140 14.73 4.53 3.81
N VAL A 141 15.74 3.65 3.78
CA VAL A 141 16.55 3.40 2.57
C VAL A 141 15.67 2.87 1.44
N ALA A 142 14.81 1.89 1.72
CA ALA A 142 13.89 1.34 0.71
C ALA A 142 12.93 2.41 0.17
N VAL A 143 12.37 3.27 1.03
CA VAL A 143 11.53 4.42 0.64
C VAL A 143 12.32 5.39 -0.26
N GLY A 144 13.57 5.66 0.06
CA GLY A 144 14.46 6.47 -0.78
C GLY A 144 14.62 5.92 -2.19
N MET A 145 14.71 4.59 -2.30
CA MET A 145 14.98 3.86 -3.54
C MET A 145 13.71 3.52 -4.36
N LEU A 146 12.51 3.88 -3.96
CA LEU A 146 11.25 3.55 -4.68
C LEU A 146 11.21 4.05 -6.14
N THR A 147 12.04 5.03 -6.49
CA THR A 147 12.19 5.52 -7.87
C THR A 147 13.32 4.84 -8.65
N ASP A 148 14.10 3.97 -8.01
CA ASP A 148 15.22 3.24 -8.59
C ASP A 148 15.07 1.75 -8.27
N VAL A 149 14.25 1.08 -9.07
CA VAL A 149 13.89 -0.34 -8.85
C VAL A 149 15.05 -1.26 -9.15
N ASP A 150 15.88 -0.90 -10.12
CA ASP A 150 17.06 -1.69 -10.48
C ASP A 150 18.05 -1.78 -9.32
N ALA A 151 18.14 -0.73 -8.51
CA ALA A 151 18.91 -0.75 -7.27
C ALA A 151 18.14 -1.38 -6.09
N LEU A 152 16.82 -1.16 -5.98
CA LEU A 152 16.01 -1.62 -4.86
C LEU A 152 15.83 -3.14 -4.85
N VAL A 153 15.51 -3.75 -5.99
CA VAL A 153 15.18 -5.18 -6.08
C VAL A 153 16.31 -6.09 -5.58
N PRO A 154 17.58 -5.92 -5.98
CA PRO A 154 18.68 -6.73 -5.44
C PRO A 154 18.84 -6.59 -3.93
N VAL A 155 18.65 -5.40 -3.39
CA VAL A 155 18.73 -5.13 -1.94
C VAL A 155 17.64 -5.91 -1.19
N LEU A 156 16.40 -5.85 -1.66
CA LEU A 156 15.27 -6.57 -1.04
C LEU A 156 15.41 -8.08 -1.16
N LYS A 157 15.84 -8.61 -2.31
CA LYS A 157 16.11 -10.04 -2.49
C LYS A 157 17.20 -10.52 -1.53
N GLY A 158 18.32 -9.82 -1.43
CA GLY A 158 19.38 -10.15 -0.49
C GLY A 158 18.93 -10.05 0.97
N LEU A 159 18.03 -9.13 1.29
CA LEU A 159 17.41 -9.03 2.61
C LEU A 159 16.49 -10.24 2.87
N GLY A 160 15.65 -10.63 1.90
CA GLY A 160 14.78 -11.80 1.97
C GLY A 160 15.54 -13.09 2.22
N GLN A 161 16.64 -13.32 1.49
CA GLN A 161 17.51 -14.49 1.69
C GLN A 161 18.06 -14.55 3.13
N ARG A 162 18.49 -13.43 3.69
CA ARG A 162 18.92 -13.39 5.10
C ARG A 162 17.79 -13.71 6.07
N HIS A 163 16.57 -13.21 5.81
CA HIS A 163 15.40 -13.50 6.64
C HIS A 163 15.03 -15.00 6.60
N THR A 164 15.10 -15.62 5.43
CA THR A 164 14.92 -17.07 5.30
C THR A 164 15.96 -17.82 6.14
N GLY A 165 17.21 -17.38 6.13
CA GLY A 165 18.28 -17.94 6.98
C GLY A 165 18.04 -17.78 8.49
N TYR A 166 17.22 -16.83 8.90
CA TYR A 166 16.80 -16.63 10.30
C TYR A 166 15.54 -17.43 10.67
N GLY A 167 14.96 -18.19 9.75
CA GLY A 167 13.73 -18.96 9.97
C GLY A 167 12.45 -18.18 9.71
N VAL A 168 12.54 -17.03 9.02
CA VAL A 168 11.35 -16.29 8.59
C VAL A 168 10.69 -17.02 7.43
N VAL A 169 9.38 -17.22 7.51
CA VAL A 169 8.53 -17.83 6.48
C VAL A 169 7.49 -16.84 5.97
N ALA A 170 6.87 -17.15 4.83
CA ALA A 170 5.90 -16.29 4.18
C ALA A 170 4.79 -15.76 5.13
N ALA A 171 4.30 -16.59 6.04
CA ALA A 171 3.27 -16.21 7.01
C ALA A 171 3.67 -15.11 8.00
N HIS A 172 4.97 -14.82 8.15
CA HIS A 172 5.45 -13.77 9.06
C HIS A 172 5.34 -12.37 8.45
N TYR A 173 5.41 -12.23 7.12
CA TYR A 173 5.42 -10.93 6.45
C TYR A 173 4.13 -10.12 6.64
N PRO A 174 2.91 -10.70 6.52
CA PRO A 174 1.67 -9.96 6.79
C PRO A 174 1.57 -9.45 8.23
N ILE A 175 2.11 -10.22 9.20
CA ILE A 175 2.12 -9.82 10.62
C ILE A 175 2.97 -8.56 10.80
N VAL A 176 4.18 -8.56 10.23
CA VAL A 176 5.08 -7.40 10.30
C VAL A 176 4.50 -6.23 9.52
N GLY A 177 3.86 -6.47 8.37
CA GLY A 177 3.17 -5.44 7.60
C GLY A 177 2.05 -4.76 8.38
N GLY A 178 1.21 -5.54 9.05
CA GLY A 178 0.16 -5.01 9.93
C GLY A 178 0.72 -4.20 11.09
N ALA A 179 1.77 -4.69 11.75
CA ALA A 179 2.47 -3.98 12.82
C ALA A 179 3.12 -2.69 12.33
N PHE A 180 3.71 -2.70 11.14
CA PHE A 180 4.29 -1.52 10.50
C PHE A 180 3.23 -0.44 10.24
N LEU A 181 2.09 -0.80 9.62
CA LEU A 181 1.00 0.15 9.37
C LEU A 181 0.43 0.73 10.68
N LYS A 182 0.27 -0.10 11.72
CA LYS A 182 -0.16 0.35 13.05
C LYS A 182 0.87 1.31 13.67
N THR A 183 2.15 1.05 13.49
CA THR A 183 3.23 1.94 13.95
C THR A 183 3.20 3.29 13.23
N LEU A 184 2.99 3.29 11.91
CA LEU A 184 2.81 4.53 11.15
C LEU A 184 1.58 5.31 11.58
N GLN A 185 0.47 4.64 11.88
CA GLN A 185 -0.76 5.28 12.37
C GLN A 185 -0.51 6.05 13.67
N VAL A 186 0.22 5.44 14.60
CA VAL A 186 0.58 6.09 15.88
C VAL A 186 1.57 7.24 15.66
N GLY A 187 2.63 7.00 14.87
CA GLY A 187 3.70 7.97 14.66
C GLY A 187 3.29 9.18 13.81
N LEU A 188 2.39 9.01 12.87
CA LEU A 188 1.93 10.07 11.97
C LEU A 188 0.69 10.82 12.50
N GLY A 189 -0.07 10.20 13.41
CA GLY A 189 -1.28 10.81 13.95
C GLY A 189 -2.24 11.30 12.85
N PRO A 190 -2.62 12.59 12.84
CA PRO A 190 -3.55 13.13 11.84
C PRO A 190 -3.04 13.06 10.39
N ALA A 191 -1.74 12.93 10.16
CA ALA A 191 -1.17 12.76 8.82
C ALA A 191 -1.38 11.35 8.26
N TYR A 192 -1.81 10.39 9.06
CA TYR A 192 -2.16 9.03 8.62
C TYR A 192 -3.58 8.99 8.07
N THR A 193 -3.74 9.47 6.85
CA THR A 193 -5.03 9.43 6.14
C THR A 193 -5.28 8.06 5.51
N PRO A 194 -6.53 7.72 5.12
CA PRO A 194 -6.82 6.49 4.39
C PRO A 194 -5.99 6.33 3.11
N GLU A 195 -5.69 7.43 2.43
CA GLU A 195 -4.84 7.44 1.24
C GLU A 195 -3.38 7.09 1.58
N VAL A 196 -2.85 7.65 2.66
CA VAL A 196 -1.50 7.32 3.16
C VAL A 196 -1.43 5.86 3.56
N ALA A 197 -2.44 5.35 4.28
CA ALA A 197 -2.53 3.94 4.66
C ALA A 197 -2.50 3.01 3.43
N ALA A 198 -3.30 3.33 2.40
CA ALA A 198 -3.34 2.56 1.16
C ALA A 198 -1.99 2.57 0.43
N CYS A 199 -1.31 3.72 0.38
CA CYS A 199 0.00 3.84 -0.25
C CYS A 199 1.07 3.01 0.47
N PHE A 200 1.14 3.07 1.80
CA PHE A 200 2.10 2.25 2.56
C PHE A 200 1.76 0.76 2.54
N SER A 201 0.48 0.39 2.49
CA SER A 201 0.06 -1.00 2.31
C SER A 201 0.51 -1.54 0.94
N ALA A 202 0.33 -0.78 -0.13
CA ALA A 202 0.80 -1.14 -1.46
C ALA A 202 2.34 -1.27 -1.51
N MET A 203 3.07 -0.33 -0.92
CA MET A 203 4.52 -0.39 -0.79
C MET A 203 4.96 -1.64 -0.03
N TRP A 204 4.29 -1.98 1.09
CA TRP A 204 4.60 -3.19 1.84
C TRP A 204 4.42 -4.45 1.00
N GLY A 205 3.34 -4.53 0.21
CA GLY A 205 3.12 -5.65 -0.73
C GLY A 205 4.27 -5.83 -1.73
N VAL A 206 4.83 -4.73 -2.25
CA VAL A 206 6.01 -4.77 -3.13
C VAL A 206 7.24 -5.29 -2.38
N VAL A 207 7.49 -4.79 -1.17
CA VAL A 207 8.61 -5.25 -0.33
C VAL A 207 8.47 -6.75 -0.02
N GLU A 208 7.30 -7.16 0.45
CA GLU A 208 6.99 -8.54 0.79
C GLU A 208 7.19 -9.49 -0.39
N SER A 209 6.56 -9.20 -1.54
CA SER A 209 6.66 -10.05 -2.73
C SER A 209 8.10 -10.15 -3.25
N THR A 210 8.86 -9.05 -3.19
CA THR A 210 10.26 -9.03 -3.63
C THR A 210 11.18 -9.78 -2.69
N MET A 211 10.96 -9.69 -1.37
CA MET A 211 11.76 -10.42 -0.39
C MET A 211 11.51 -11.94 -0.41
N GLN A 212 10.35 -12.37 -0.91
CA GLN A 212 9.97 -13.80 -1.02
C GLN A 212 10.31 -14.42 -2.38
N SER A 213 10.83 -13.64 -3.34
CA SER A 213 11.12 -14.09 -4.72
C SER A 213 12.50 -14.71 -4.93
#